data_1c79f6ad713a61c0132aeafc57542ec9
#
_entry.id   1c79f6ad713a61c0132aeafc57542ec9
#
_cell.length_a   1.000
_cell.length_b   1.000
_cell.length_c   1.000
_cell.angle_alpha   90.00
_cell.angle_beta   90.00
_cell.angle_gamma   90.00
#
_symmetry.space_group_name_H-M   'P 1'
#
loop_
_entity.id
_entity.type
_entity.pdbx_description
1 polymer ?
#
loop_
_entity_poly.entity_id
_entity_poly.type
_entity_poly.pdbx_seq_one_letter_code
_entity_poly.pdbx_strand_id
1 'polypeptide(L)'
;MAGSPMVELFAGELRRARGAAGLSQEALAQQISYSAALVAAVEQGRRLPRPEFTTRCDEALGTDGLLSRIREKLSREVLLPWFREWVRIEQEATALRSYQPLVVPGLLQTEEYARALHVGASPLAGEAMEQQVTARIERQAVLHQASPPQLVAVVDEYVLRRPVGGADVMRAQLRHLAELSRLHHVHLHVVPAAVGSYPGLNGAFVVATTPDGDDVAYLDNQLQGHVVSHGPDVLSLVRTWESVRAEALSARQSTELIEEAAQAWT
;
A
#
# COMPACT_ATOMS: atom_id res chain seq x y z
N MET A 1 -4.16 -23.89 -10.07
CA MET A 1 -3.24 -22.94 -10.76
C MET A 1 -1.86 -23.18 -10.19
N ALA A 2 -0.83 -23.37 -11.03
CA ALA A 2 0.55 -23.48 -10.55
C ALA A 2 0.91 -22.17 -9.85
N GLY A 3 1.42 -22.24 -8.62
CA GLY A 3 1.89 -21.11 -7.85
C GLY A 3 2.98 -20.34 -8.62
N SER A 4 3.19 -19.06 -8.32
CA SER A 4 4.34 -18.31 -8.87
C SER A 4 5.62 -19.10 -8.57
N PRO A 5 6.53 -19.27 -9.56
CA PRO A 5 7.81 -19.94 -9.34
C PRO A 5 8.60 -19.41 -8.13
N MET A 6 8.45 -18.11 -7.83
CA MET A 6 9.09 -17.50 -6.66
C MET A 6 8.42 -17.87 -5.34
N VAL A 7 7.10 -18.12 -5.34
CA VAL A 7 6.40 -18.66 -4.13
C VAL A 7 6.90 -20.07 -3.83
N GLU A 8 7.03 -20.91 -4.86
CA GLU A 8 7.56 -22.27 -4.72
C GLU A 8 9.02 -22.26 -4.27
N LEU A 9 9.84 -21.35 -4.82
CA LEU A 9 11.22 -21.15 -4.40
C LEU A 9 11.32 -20.77 -2.91
N PHE A 10 10.55 -19.76 -2.48
CA PHE A 10 10.54 -19.32 -1.10
C PHE A 10 10.13 -20.47 -0.16
N ALA A 11 9.01 -21.12 -0.47
CA ALA A 11 8.48 -22.25 0.30
C ALA A 11 9.48 -23.42 0.40
N GLY A 12 10.16 -23.71 -0.70
CA GLY A 12 11.22 -24.73 -0.78
C GLY A 12 12.43 -24.37 0.08
N GLU A 13 12.93 -23.14 -0.01
CA GLU A 13 14.08 -22.67 0.78
C GLU A 13 13.78 -22.62 2.28
N LEU A 14 12.58 -22.15 2.68
CA LEU A 14 12.18 -22.17 4.08
C LEU A 14 12.15 -23.61 4.62
N ARG A 15 11.53 -24.53 3.88
CA ARG A 15 11.46 -25.95 4.26
C ARG A 15 12.84 -26.58 4.34
N ARG A 16 13.72 -26.27 3.38
CA ARG A 16 15.11 -26.75 3.35
C ARG A 16 15.90 -26.25 4.57
N ALA A 17 15.82 -24.94 4.86
CA ALA A 17 16.53 -24.34 5.99
C ALA A 17 16.02 -24.90 7.32
N ARG A 18 14.70 -25.02 7.51
CA ARG A 18 14.11 -25.64 8.70
C ARG A 18 14.56 -27.11 8.87
N GLY A 19 14.53 -27.88 7.78
CA GLY A 19 15.01 -29.27 7.80
C GLY A 19 16.50 -29.41 8.16
N ALA A 20 17.34 -28.52 7.63
CA ALA A 20 18.78 -28.47 7.95
C ALA A 20 19.01 -28.10 9.42
N ALA A 21 18.16 -27.30 10.05
CA ALA A 21 18.20 -26.99 11.47
C ALA A 21 17.59 -28.13 12.36
N GLY A 22 17.04 -29.18 11.76
CA GLY A 22 16.41 -30.29 12.49
C GLY A 22 15.10 -29.92 13.19
N LEU A 23 14.44 -28.83 12.77
CA LEU A 23 13.24 -28.34 13.44
C LEU A 23 11.95 -28.87 12.79
N SER A 24 10.94 -29.19 13.62
CA SER A 24 9.57 -29.36 13.14
C SER A 24 8.93 -28.01 12.82
N GLN A 25 7.77 -28.01 12.13
CA GLN A 25 7.01 -26.76 11.89
C GLN A 25 6.57 -26.10 13.20
N GLU A 26 6.20 -26.89 14.19
CA GLU A 26 5.80 -26.44 15.52
C GLU A 26 7.00 -25.83 16.28
N ALA A 27 8.18 -26.47 16.20
CA ALA A 27 9.39 -25.98 16.83
C ALA A 27 9.86 -24.65 16.23
N LEU A 28 9.86 -24.53 14.91
CA LEU A 28 10.15 -23.25 14.24
C LEU A 28 9.13 -22.18 14.64
N ALA A 29 7.84 -22.49 14.58
CA ALA A 29 6.75 -21.58 14.93
C ALA A 29 6.92 -21.02 16.35
N GLN A 30 7.29 -21.86 17.31
CA GLN A 30 7.55 -21.44 18.69
C GLN A 30 8.75 -20.48 18.76
N GLN A 31 9.86 -20.78 18.08
CA GLN A 31 11.06 -19.94 18.08
C GLN A 31 10.81 -18.55 17.51
N ILE A 32 10.02 -18.46 16.42
CA ILE A 32 9.73 -17.20 15.75
C ILE A 32 8.48 -16.48 16.30
N SER A 33 7.82 -17.05 17.33
CA SER A 33 6.60 -16.51 17.95
C SER A 33 5.41 -16.37 16.98
N TYR A 34 5.18 -17.41 16.16
CA TYR A 34 4.04 -17.53 15.25
C TYR A 34 3.32 -18.87 15.45
N SER A 35 2.19 -19.07 14.78
CA SER A 35 1.47 -20.35 14.81
C SER A 35 2.08 -21.38 13.84
N ALA A 36 2.06 -22.65 14.20
CA ALA A 36 2.46 -23.75 13.31
C ALA A 36 1.63 -23.78 12.02
N ALA A 37 0.34 -23.41 12.10
CA ALA A 37 -0.54 -23.30 10.94
C ALA A 37 -0.05 -22.24 9.94
N LEU A 38 0.52 -21.11 10.42
CA LEU A 38 1.11 -20.10 9.55
C LEU A 38 2.38 -20.63 8.87
N VAL A 39 3.28 -21.26 9.62
CA VAL A 39 4.50 -21.86 9.05
C VAL A 39 4.13 -22.89 7.97
N ALA A 40 3.16 -23.77 8.25
CA ALA A 40 2.69 -24.75 7.29
C ALA A 40 2.07 -24.09 6.03
N ALA A 41 1.27 -23.04 6.20
CA ALA A 41 0.66 -22.32 5.08
C ALA A 41 1.72 -21.64 4.19
N VAL A 42 2.77 -21.07 4.79
CA VAL A 42 3.88 -20.44 4.06
C VAL A 42 4.71 -21.50 3.34
N GLU A 43 5.05 -22.62 3.99
CA GLU A 43 5.81 -23.73 3.37
C GLU A 43 5.04 -24.44 2.25
N GLN A 44 3.72 -24.35 2.24
CA GLN A 44 2.86 -24.86 1.17
C GLN A 44 2.58 -23.85 0.07
N GLY A 45 3.12 -22.63 0.18
CA GLY A 45 2.88 -21.55 -0.77
C GLY A 45 1.48 -20.98 -0.72
N ARG A 46 0.67 -21.35 0.30
CA ARG A 46 -0.71 -20.88 0.46
C ARG A 46 -0.81 -19.49 1.07
N ARG A 47 0.28 -18.99 1.65
CA ARG A 47 0.36 -17.66 2.24
C ARG A 47 1.72 -17.03 2.03
N LEU A 48 1.73 -15.76 1.60
CA LEU A 48 2.96 -14.98 1.55
C LEU A 48 3.43 -14.63 2.96
N PRO A 49 4.72 -14.82 3.24
CA PRO A 49 5.29 -14.41 4.52
C PRO A 49 5.35 -12.89 4.61
N ARG A 50 5.06 -12.32 5.77
CA ARG A 50 5.33 -10.90 6.07
C ARG A 50 6.84 -10.68 6.28
N PRO A 51 7.35 -9.43 6.10
CA PRO A 51 8.77 -9.12 6.32
C PRO A 51 9.28 -9.61 7.67
N GLU A 52 8.55 -9.29 8.74
CA GLU A 52 8.92 -9.68 10.10
C GLU A 52 9.00 -11.20 10.29
N PHE A 53 8.09 -11.96 9.66
CA PHE A 53 8.16 -13.43 9.66
C PHE A 53 9.46 -13.92 9.03
N THR A 54 9.86 -13.35 7.87
CA THR A 54 11.10 -13.78 7.18
C THR A 54 12.36 -13.39 7.95
N THR A 55 12.40 -12.20 8.54
CA THR A 55 13.52 -11.76 9.39
C THR A 55 13.71 -12.71 10.57
N ARG A 56 12.63 -13.04 11.28
CA ARG A 56 12.70 -14.01 12.39
C ARG A 56 13.09 -15.42 11.94
N CYS A 57 12.63 -15.86 10.74
CA CYS A 57 13.08 -17.12 10.17
C CYS A 57 14.57 -17.09 9.82
N ASP A 58 15.08 -16.01 9.22
CA ASP A 58 16.50 -15.85 8.90
C ASP A 58 17.36 -15.94 10.17
N GLU A 59 16.94 -15.25 11.25
CA GLU A 59 17.61 -15.28 12.56
C GLU A 59 17.59 -16.69 13.19
N ALA A 60 16.40 -17.33 13.23
CA ALA A 60 16.22 -18.63 13.86
C ALA A 60 16.92 -19.79 13.10
N LEU A 61 17.03 -19.65 11.78
CA LEU A 61 17.58 -20.70 10.89
C LEU A 61 19.01 -20.40 10.41
N GLY A 62 19.58 -19.23 10.75
CA GLY A 62 20.93 -18.84 10.35
C GLY A 62 21.11 -18.73 8.83
N THR A 63 20.12 -18.16 8.11
CA THR A 63 20.12 -18.08 6.64
C THR A 63 20.70 -16.78 6.09
N ASP A 64 21.35 -15.96 6.91
CA ASP A 64 22.01 -14.71 6.54
C ASP A 64 21.15 -13.78 5.66
N GLY A 65 19.84 -13.69 5.96
CA GLY A 65 18.89 -12.85 5.24
C GLY A 65 18.47 -13.41 3.87
N LEU A 66 18.74 -14.67 3.56
CA LEU A 66 18.36 -15.30 2.28
C LEU A 66 16.85 -15.29 2.08
N LEU A 67 16.08 -15.67 3.11
CA LEU A 67 14.61 -15.71 3.03
C LEU A 67 14.04 -14.31 2.84
N SER A 68 14.58 -13.32 3.52
CA SER A 68 14.19 -11.91 3.34
C SER A 68 14.46 -11.40 1.93
N ARG A 69 15.62 -11.72 1.33
CA ARG A 69 15.93 -11.35 -0.06
C ARG A 69 15.03 -12.04 -1.09
N ILE A 70 14.72 -13.33 -0.90
CA ILE A 70 13.79 -14.04 -1.80
C ILE A 70 12.40 -13.43 -1.68
N ARG A 71 11.97 -13.15 -0.47
CA ARG A 71 10.66 -12.55 -0.20
C ARG A 71 10.52 -11.15 -0.81
N GLU A 72 11.56 -10.33 -0.78
CA GLU A 72 11.56 -9.01 -1.42
C GLU A 72 11.35 -9.13 -2.94
N LYS A 73 12.03 -10.07 -3.59
CA LYS A 73 11.80 -10.35 -5.02
C LYS A 73 10.38 -10.86 -5.28
N LEU A 74 9.89 -11.74 -4.42
CA LEU A 74 8.54 -12.27 -4.49
C LEU A 74 7.47 -11.17 -4.40
N SER A 75 7.61 -10.21 -3.50
CA SER A 75 6.69 -9.08 -3.38
C SER A 75 6.62 -8.25 -4.65
N ARG A 76 7.74 -8.07 -5.33
CA ARG A 76 7.78 -7.35 -6.61
C ARG A 76 7.09 -8.12 -7.73
N GLU A 77 7.13 -9.46 -7.73
CA GLU A 77 6.45 -10.29 -8.75
C GLU A 77 4.93 -10.32 -8.58
N VAL A 78 4.43 -10.21 -7.36
CA VAL A 78 2.99 -10.13 -7.07
C VAL A 78 2.37 -8.85 -7.63
N LEU A 79 3.16 -7.78 -7.76
CA LEU A 79 2.70 -6.54 -8.35
C LEU A 79 2.44 -6.71 -9.86
N LEU A 80 1.39 -6.09 -10.34
CA LEU A 80 1.10 -6.00 -11.77
C LEU A 80 2.32 -5.42 -12.51
N PRO A 81 2.71 -5.96 -13.66
CA PRO A 81 3.96 -5.59 -14.34
C PRO A 81 4.15 -4.09 -14.52
N TRP A 82 3.09 -3.37 -14.91
CA TRP A 82 3.12 -1.91 -15.10
C TRP A 82 3.22 -1.12 -13.81
N PHE A 83 2.88 -1.72 -12.66
CA PHE A 83 2.93 -1.07 -11.35
C PHE A 83 4.31 -1.20 -10.67
N ARG A 84 5.15 -2.16 -11.11
CA ARG A 84 6.49 -2.39 -10.54
C ARG A 84 7.42 -1.19 -10.71
N GLU A 85 7.37 -0.57 -11.89
CA GLU A 85 8.16 0.64 -12.18
C GLU A 85 7.75 1.77 -11.24
N TRP A 86 6.43 2.00 -11.08
CA TRP A 86 5.93 3.00 -10.18
C TRP A 86 6.35 2.78 -8.73
N VAL A 87 6.24 1.55 -8.22
CA VAL A 87 6.64 1.22 -6.84
C VAL A 87 8.12 1.55 -6.59
N ARG A 88 9.01 1.33 -7.56
CA ARG A 88 10.42 1.72 -7.45
C ARG A 88 10.57 3.23 -7.34
N ILE A 89 9.89 3.99 -8.20
CA ILE A 89 9.89 5.46 -8.17
C ILE A 89 9.35 5.96 -6.83
N GLU A 90 8.22 5.41 -6.36
CA GLU A 90 7.60 5.77 -5.09
C GLU A 90 8.52 5.53 -3.89
N GLN A 91 9.30 4.43 -3.89
CA GLN A 91 10.25 4.09 -2.82
C GLN A 91 11.46 5.03 -2.76
N GLU A 92 11.88 5.58 -3.88
CA GLU A 92 13.03 6.48 -4.02
C GLU A 92 12.63 7.97 -3.95
N ALA A 93 11.32 8.28 -4.01
CA ALA A 93 10.82 9.64 -4.08
C ALA A 93 11.16 10.46 -2.83
N THR A 94 11.44 11.75 -3.02
CA THR A 94 11.60 12.74 -1.94
C THR A 94 10.29 13.41 -1.57
N ALA A 95 9.35 13.48 -2.51
CA ALA A 95 7.99 13.98 -2.29
C ALA A 95 6.97 13.21 -3.13
N LEU A 96 5.77 13.02 -2.58
CA LEU A 96 4.63 12.39 -3.21
C LEU A 96 3.41 13.29 -3.08
N ARG A 97 2.78 13.61 -4.22
CA ARG A 97 1.54 14.35 -4.34
C ARG A 97 0.47 13.42 -4.87
N SER A 98 -0.42 12.95 -4.02
CA SER A 98 -1.43 11.95 -4.36
C SER A 98 -2.82 12.55 -4.34
N TYR A 99 -3.51 12.51 -5.47
CA TYR A 99 -4.91 12.88 -5.57
C TYR A 99 -5.78 11.65 -5.83
N GLN A 100 -6.80 11.46 -4.97
CA GLN A 100 -7.70 10.29 -5.03
C GLN A 100 -9.16 10.72 -4.79
N PRO A 101 -9.98 10.81 -5.85
CA PRO A 101 -11.38 11.24 -5.71
C PRO A 101 -12.34 10.12 -5.30
N LEU A 102 -11.96 8.86 -5.43
CA LEU A 102 -12.87 7.72 -5.31
C LEU A 102 -12.66 6.85 -4.07
N VAL A 103 -11.41 6.71 -3.63
CA VAL A 103 -11.01 5.80 -2.54
C VAL A 103 -9.87 6.41 -1.73
N VAL A 104 -9.61 5.91 -0.54
CA VAL A 104 -8.43 6.30 0.23
C VAL A 104 -7.15 5.93 -0.54
N PRO A 105 -6.12 6.82 -0.60
CA PRO A 105 -4.84 6.53 -1.23
C PRO A 105 -4.23 5.21 -0.70
N GLY A 106 -3.66 4.39 -1.58
CA GLY A 106 -3.14 3.06 -1.22
C GLY A 106 -2.10 3.06 -0.10
N LEU A 107 -1.27 4.12 -0.01
CA LEU A 107 -0.29 4.29 1.07
C LEU A 107 -0.91 4.58 2.44
N LEU A 108 -2.20 4.91 2.51
CA LEU A 108 -2.91 5.32 3.71
C LEU A 108 -4.04 4.35 4.11
N GLN A 109 -4.14 3.19 3.45
CA GLN A 109 -5.20 2.21 3.69
C GLN A 109 -4.87 1.29 4.87
N THR A 110 -5.89 0.92 5.66
CA THR A 110 -5.81 -0.23 6.54
C THR A 110 -5.91 -1.54 5.73
N GLU A 111 -5.47 -2.64 6.32
CA GLU A 111 -5.52 -3.97 5.67
C GLU A 111 -6.97 -4.36 5.35
N GLU A 112 -7.91 -4.10 6.27
CA GLU A 112 -9.33 -4.40 6.12
C GLU A 112 -9.98 -3.58 5.01
N TYR A 113 -9.64 -2.29 4.92
CA TYR A 113 -10.12 -1.41 3.85
C TYR A 113 -9.57 -1.86 2.49
N ALA A 114 -8.28 -2.15 2.40
CA ALA A 114 -7.65 -2.66 1.18
C ALA A 114 -8.28 -3.98 0.72
N ARG A 115 -8.54 -4.90 1.66
CA ARG A 115 -9.23 -6.18 1.38
C ARG A 115 -10.64 -5.95 0.89
N ALA A 116 -11.40 -5.06 1.52
CA ALA A 116 -12.78 -4.75 1.12
C ALA A 116 -12.85 -4.16 -0.30
N LEU A 117 -11.88 -3.31 -0.68
CA LEU A 117 -11.77 -2.79 -2.06
C LEU A 117 -11.56 -3.93 -3.06
N HIS A 118 -10.67 -4.87 -2.78
CA HIS A 118 -10.40 -6.00 -3.68
C HIS A 118 -11.61 -6.92 -3.82
N VAL A 119 -12.34 -7.20 -2.75
CA VAL A 119 -13.59 -7.99 -2.80
C VAL A 119 -14.62 -7.34 -3.72
N GLY A 120 -14.73 -6.00 -3.68
CA GLY A 120 -15.75 -5.27 -4.45
C GLY A 120 -15.36 -4.97 -5.90
N ALA A 121 -14.07 -4.92 -6.24
CA ALA A 121 -13.61 -4.38 -7.52
C ALA A 121 -12.68 -5.31 -8.31
N SER A 122 -12.15 -6.37 -7.72
CA SER A 122 -11.18 -7.25 -8.39
C SER A 122 -11.79 -8.61 -8.73
N PRO A 123 -11.48 -9.17 -9.93
CA PRO A 123 -11.82 -10.56 -10.25
C PRO A 123 -10.97 -11.57 -9.46
N LEU A 124 -9.96 -11.12 -8.73
CA LEU A 124 -9.10 -11.96 -7.92
C LEU A 124 -9.85 -12.43 -6.66
N ALA A 125 -9.68 -13.69 -6.30
CA ALA A 125 -10.26 -14.28 -5.12
C ALA A 125 -9.24 -15.15 -4.38
N GLY A 126 -9.52 -15.43 -3.11
CA GLY A 126 -8.69 -16.32 -2.31
C GLY A 126 -7.27 -15.79 -2.15
N GLU A 127 -6.30 -16.67 -2.37
CA GLU A 127 -4.88 -16.41 -2.13
C GLU A 127 -4.31 -15.27 -2.98
N ALA A 128 -4.69 -15.17 -4.25
CA ALA A 128 -4.19 -14.09 -5.12
C ALA A 128 -4.63 -12.69 -4.64
N MET A 129 -5.82 -12.59 -4.08
CA MET A 129 -6.31 -11.36 -3.46
C MET A 129 -5.50 -11.01 -2.20
N GLU A 130 -5.27 -11.98 -1.30
CA GLU A 130 -4.49 -11.76 -0.08
C GLU A 130 -3.04 -11.35 -0.39
N GLN A 131 -2.45 -11.89 -1.45
CA GLN A 131 -1.14 -11.47 -1.94
C GLN A 131 -1.12 -10.00 -2.34
N GLN A 132 -2.14 -9.53 -3.06
CA GLN A 132 -2.25 -8.12 -3.46
C GLN A 132 -2.46 -7.19 -2.26
N VAL A 133 -3.30 -7.61 -1.31
CA VAL A 133 -3.49 -6.86 -0.06
C VAL A 133 -2.17 -6.75 0.71
N THR A 134 -1.47 -7.87 0.91
CA THR A 134 -0.18 -7.90 1.59
C THR A 134 0.83 -6.98 0.90
N ALA A 135 1.00 -7.08 -0.42
CA ALA A 135 1.91 -6.23 -1.19
C ALA A 135 1.56 -4.73 -1.06
N ARG A 136 0.26 -4.40 -0.99
CA ARG A 136 -0.20 -3.01 -0.77
C ARG A 136 0.18 -2.48 0.60
N ILE A 137 -0.03 -3.28 1.66
CA ILE A 137 0.32 -2.86 3.03
C ILE A 137 1.83 -2.74 3.19
N GLU A 138 2.60 -3.67 2.63
CA GLU A 138 4.06 -3.61 2.69
C GLU A 138 4.66 -2.38 1.99
N ARG A 139 4.04 -1.93 0.90
CA ARG A 139 4.46 -0.71 0.21
C ARG A 139 4.41 0.53 1.10
N GLN A 140 3.53 0.54 2.10
CA GLN A 140 3.40 1.65 3.06
C GLN A 140 4.65 1.84 3.93
N ALA A 141 5.57 0.87 3.96
CA ALA A 141 6.86 1.00 4.64
C ALA A 141 7.66 2.23 4.16
N VAL A 142 7.39 2.75 2.96
CA VAL A 142 7.99 4.00 2.46
C VAL A 142 7.74 5.20 3.38
N LEU A 143 6.61 5.24 4.08
CA LEU A 143 6.26 6.29 5.04
C LEU A 143 7.00 6.17 6.39
N HIS A 144 7.68 5.06 6.62
CA HIS A 144 8.36 4.74 7.89
C HIS A 144 9.86 4.52 7.71
N GLN A 145 10.42 4.91 6.56
CA GLN A 145 11.86 4.87 6.31
C GLN A 145 12.60 5.89 7.19
N ALA A 146 13.93 5.76 7.26
CA ALA A 146 14.77 6.73 7.98
C ALA A 146 14.66 8.15 7.38
N SER A 147 14.43 8.25 6.06
CA SER A 147 14.16 9.49 5.33
C SER A 147 12.90 9.30 4.48
N PRO A 148 11.69 9.40 5.09
CA PRO A 148 10.45 9.20 4.36
C PRO A 148 10.18 10.35 3.40
N PRO A 149 9.49 10.12 2.27
CA PRO A 149 9.06 11.20 1.39
C PRO A 149 8.06 12.11 2.08
N GLN A 150 8.04 13.39 1.71
CA GLN A 150 6.91 14.25 2.07
C GLN A 150 5.68 13.80 1.28
N LEU A 151 4.68 13.28 1.95
CA LEU A 151 3.41 12.91 1.34
C LEU A 151 2.37 14.02 1.53
N VAL A 152 1.86 14.55 0.42
CA VAL A 152 0.67 15.39 0.42
C VAL A 152 -0.43 14.62 -0.29
N ALA A 153 -1.46 14.22 0.43
CA ALA A 153 -2.61 13.51 -0.12
C ALA A 153 -3.86 14.39 -0.10
N VAL A 154 -4.51 14.50 -1.25
CA VAL A 154 -5.80 15.17 -1.39
C VAL A 154 -6.84 14.13 -1.76
N VAL A 155 -7.94 14.10 -1.03
CA VAL A 155 -9.09 13.24 -1.30
C VAL A 155 -10.35 14.07 -1.46
N ASP A 156 -11.32 13.59 -2.23
CA ASP A 156 -12.65 14.15 -2.26
C ASP A 156 -13.42 13.75 -0.99
N GLU A 157 -14.30 14.62 -0.48
CA GLU A 157 -15.10 14.34 0.73
C GLU A 157 -15.95 13.05 0.58
N TYR A 158 -16.38 12.70 -0.63
CA TYR A 158 -17.13 11.47 -0.87
C TYR A 158 -16.35 10.21 -0.53
N VAL A 159 -15.01 10.26 -0.52
CA VAL A 159 -14.14 9.15 -0.06
C VAL A 159 -14.43 8.81 1.40
N LEU A 160 -14.69 9.82 2.24
CA LEU A 160 -14.99 9.64 3.67
C LEU A 160 -16.37 9.03 3.93
N ARG A 161 -17.26 9.13 2.94
CA ARG A 161 -18.66 8.70 3.03
C ARG A 161 -18.98 7.42 2.26
N ARG A 162 -18.05 6.91 1.46
CA ARG A 162 -18.23 5.68 0.68
C ARG A 162 -18.15 4.45 1.58
N PRO A 163 -19.19 3.58 1.64
CA PRO A 163 -19.25 2.45 2.57
C PRO A 163 -18.39 1.26 2.11
N VAL A 164 -17.06 1.44 2.07
CA VAL A 164 -16.12 0.37 1.74
C VAL A 164 -15.99 -0.57 2.94
N GLY A 165 -16.38 -1.83 2.78
CA GLY A 165 -16.29 -2.85 3.84
C GLY A 165 -17.26 -2.66 5.01
N GLY A 166 -18.15 -1.66 4.95
CA GLY A 166 -19.11 -1.36 6.00
C GLY A 166 -18.62 -0.39 7.08
N ALA A 167 -19.46 -0.13 8.09
CA ALA A 167 -19.26 0.93 9.08
C ALA A 167 -17.97 0.73 9.90
N ASP A 168 -17.71 -0.48 10.40
CA ASP A 168 -16.53 -0.75 11.23
C ASP A 168 -15.23 -0.55 10.47
N VAL A 169 -15.15 -0.99 9.21
CA VAL A 169 -13.98 -0.82 8.34
C VAL A 169 -13.75 0.66 8.06
N MET A 170 -14.82 1.40 7.71
CA MET A 170 -14.73 2.84 7.45
C MET A 170 -14.29 3.62 8.69
N ARG A 171 -14.89 3.33 9.85
CA ARG A 171 -14.51 3.96 11.11
C ARG A 171 -13.02 3.72 11.44
N ALA A 172 -12.54 2.48 11.32
CA ALA A 172 -11.14 2.14 11.54
C ALA A 172 -10.21 2.86 10.55
N GLN A 173 -10.59 2.88 9.27
CA GLN A 173 -9.83 3.56 8.20
C GLN A 173 -9.72 5.07 8.45
N LEU A 174 -10.81 5.74 8.81
CA LEU A 174 -10.79 7.18 9.04
C LEU A 174 -10.00 7.56 10.30
N ARG A 175 -10.08 6.76 11.37
CA ARG A 175 -9.21 6.93 12.55
C ARG A 175 -7.73 6.76 12.18
N HIS A 176 -7.41 5.79 11.34
CA HIS A 176 -6.06 5.59 10.85
C HIS A 176 -5.56 6.79 10.03
N LEU A 177 -6.41 7.41 9.19
CA LEU A 177 -6.05 8.65 8.51
C LEU A 177 -5.73 9.78 9.49
N ALA A 178 -6.56 9.97 10.53
CA ALA A 178 -6.31 10.97 11.56
C ALA A 178 -5.01 10.71 12.35
N GLU A 179 -4.65 9.44 12.57
CA GLU A 179 -3.36 9.07 13.18
C GLU A 179 -2.18 9.39 12.25
N LEU A 180 -2.27 9.02 10.98
CA LEU A 180 -1.22 9.30 9.99
C LEU A 180 -1.02 10.81 9.77
N SER A 181 -2.07 11.63 9.88
CA SER A 181 -1.95 13.09 9.78
C SER A 181 -1.10 13.75 10.89
N ARG A 182 -0.76 13.00 11.95
CA ARG A 182 0.14 13.46 13.02
C ARG A 182 1.62 13.30 12.66
N LEU A 183 1.94 12.52 11.61
CA LEU A 183 3.29 12.40 11.11
C LEU A 183 3.67 13.71 10.39
N HIS A 184 4.82 14.28 10.73
CA HIS A 184 5.26 15.61 10.23
C HIS A 184 5.44 15.66 8.69
N HIS A 185 5.66 14.52 8.04
CA HIS A 185 5.84 14.40 6.61
C HIS A 185 4.56 13.96 5.86
N VAL A 186 3.42 13.78 6.56
CA VAL A 186 2.13 13.39 5.96
C VAL A 186 1.13 14.52 6.12
N HIS A 187 0.66 15.06 4.99
CA HIS A 187 -0.34 16.13 4.95
C HIS A 187 -1.58 15.62 4.23
N LEU A 188 -2.71 15.58 4.94
CA LEU A 188 -4.00 15.19 4.39
C LEU A 188 -4.86 16.42 4.13
N HIS A 189 -5.49 16.45 2.97
CA HIS A 189 -6.41 17.50 2.57
C HIS A 189 -7.67 16.88 1.97
N VAL A 190 -8.81 17.52 2.23
CA VAL A 190 -10.11 17.10 1.70
C VAL A 190 -10.68 18.21 0.84
N VAL A 191 -11.10 17.88 -0.37
CA VAL A 191 -11.91 18.77 -1.19
C VAL A 191 -13.37 18.62 -0.75
N PRO A 192 -14.01 19.69 -0.23
CA PRO A 192 -15.40 19.62 0.22
C PRO A 192 -16.38 19.31 -0.92
N ALA A 193 -17.41 18.52 -0.64
CA ALA A 193 -18.48 18.24 -1.61
C ALA A 193 -19.17 19.50 -2.16
N ALA A 194 -19.14 20.59 -1.39
CA ALA A 194 -19.71 21.87 -1.78
C ALA A 194 -18.98 22.58 -2.95
N VAL A 195 -17.74 22.17 -3.26
CA VAL A 195 -16.97 22.72 -4.40
C VAL A 195 -17.66 22.40 -5.74
N GLY A 196 -18.35 21.26 -5.81
CA GLY A 196 -19.07 20.84 -7.02
C GLY A 196 -18.13 20.41 -8.13
N SER A 197 -17.93 21.27 -9.14
CA SER A 197 -17.09 20.94 -10.31
C SER A 197 -15.68 21.52 -10.18
N TYR A 198 -14.68 20.68 -10.34
CA TYR A 198 -13.26 21.02 -10.31
C TYR A 198 -12.41 20.03 -11.13
N PRO A 199 -11.16 20.36 -11.50
CA PRO A 199 -10.35 19.52 -12.41
C PRO A 199 -10.09 18.09 -11.91
N GLY A 200 -10.17 17.85 -10.60
CA GLY A 200 -9.97 16.53 -9.99
C GLY A 200 -11.02 15.49 -10.41
N LEU A 201 -12.19 15.89 -10.90
CA LEU A 201 -13.22 14.95 -11.36
C LEU A 201 -12.80 14.13 -12.59
N ASN A 202 -11.71 14.49 -13.27
CA ASN A 202 -11.17 13.72 -14.39
C ASN A 202 -10.46 12.41 -13.97
N GLY A 203 -10.17 12.22 -12.68
CA GLY A 203 -9.60 10.97 -12.18
C GLY A 203 -8.41 11.14 -11.23
N ALA A 204 -7.98 10.02 -10.70
CA ALA A 204 -6.88 9.91 -9.77
C ALA A 204 -5.52 10.04 -10.48
N PHE A 205 -4.53 10.62 -9.78
CA PHE A 205 -3.12 10.61 -10.20
C PHE A 205 -2.20 10.79 -9.01
N VAL A 206 -0.94 10.41 -9.20
CA VAL A 206 0.13 10.67 -8.23
C VAL A 206 1.31 11.30 -8.97
N VAL A 207 1.92 12.33 -8.38
CA VAL A 207 3.19 12.91 -8.86
C VAL A 207 4.25 12.65 -7.80
N ALA A 208 5.34 12.00 -8.21
CA ALA A 208 6.53 11.78 -7.39
C ALA A 208 7.64 12.73 -7.83
N THR A 209 8.32 13.35 -6.86
CA THR A 209 9.58 14.06 -7.12
C THR A 209 10.73 13.11 -6.80
N THR A 210 11.60 12.86 -7.78
CA THR A 210 12.77 11.99 -7.64
C THR A 210 13.89 12.68 -6.82
N PRO A 211 14.93 11.96 -6.38
CA PRO A 211 16.08 12.57 -5.72
C PRO A 211 16.82 13.61 -6.58
N ASP A 212 16.74 13.47 -7.90
CA ASP A 212 17.36 14.42 -8.85
C ASP A 212 16.52 15.70 -9.04
N GLY A 213 15.32 15.74 -8.45
CA GLY A 213 14.40 16.88 -8.52
C GLY A 213 13.41 16.84 -9.69
N ASP A 214 13.43 15.80 -10.48
CA ASP A 214 12.49 15.62 -11.60
C ASP A 214 11.13 15.08 -11.09
N ASP A 215 10.07 15.56 -11.69
CA ASP A 215 8.71 15.03 -11.42
C ASP A 215 8.37 13.90 -12.41
N VAL A 216 7.79 12.82 -11.88
CA VAL A 216 7.25 11.68 -12.62
C VAL A 216 5.85 11.42 -12.12
N ALA A 217 4.89 11.15 -13.00
CA ALA A 217 3.52 10.90 -12.60
C ALA A 217 3.08 9.45 -12.84
N TYR A 218 2.06 9.03 -12.10
CA TYR A 218 1.36 7.76 -12.28
C TYR A 218 -0.13 8.00 -12.41
N LEU A 219 -0.69 7.39 -13.45
CA LEU A 219 -2.12 7.38 -13.73
C LEU A 219 -2.60 5.92 -13.74
N ASP A 220 -3.76 5.66 -13.18
CA ASP A 220 -4.38 4.34 -13.18
C ASP A 220 -5.74 4.37 -13.87
N ASN A 221 -6.04 3.36 -14.65
CA ASN A 221 -7.33 3.21 -15.31
C ASN A 221 -7.81 1.74 -15.24
N GLN A 222 -8.97 1.46 -15.84
CA GLN A 222 -9.60 0.12 -15.80
C GLN A 222 -8.76 -1.00 -16.44
N LEU A 223 -7.80 -0.69 -17.29
CA LEU A 223 -6.99 -1.66 -18.01
C LEU A 223 -5.60 -1.82 -17.38
N GLN A 224 -4.91 -0.70 -17.15
CA GLN A 224 -3.54 -0.69 -16.65
C GLN A 224 -3.16 0.68 -16.09
N GLY A 225 -2.10 0.71 -15.28
CA GLY A 225 -1.46 1.95 -14.86
C GLY A 225 -0.36 2.38 -15.81
N HIS A 226 -0.08 3.68 -15.84
CA HIS A 226 0.94 4.28 -16.69
C HIS A 226 1.86 5.19 -15.88
N VAL A 227 3.17 4.98 -16.00
CA VAL A 227 4.17 5.93 -15.58
C VAL A 227 4.33 6.99 -16.67
N VAL A 228 4.19 8.25 -16.32
CA VAL A 228 4.30 9.39 -17.22
C VAL A 228 5.55 10.19 -16.83
N SER A 229 6.54 10.21 -17.73
CA SER A 229 7.78 10.96 -17.58
C SER A 229 7.99 12.02 -18.66
N HIS A 230 7.07 12.13 -19.64
CA HIS A 230 7.12 13.18 -20.67
C HIS A 230 6.84 14.55 -20.04
N GLY A 231 7.80 15.44 -20.06
CA GLY A 231 7.76 16.72 -19.32
C GLY A 231 6.50 17.56 -19.51
N PRO A 232 5.99 17.81 -20.75
CA PRO A 232 4.74 18.54 -20.98
C PRO A 232 3.51 17.90 -20.30
N ASP A 233 3.41 16.56 -20.29
CA ASP A 233 2.29 15.84 -19.69
C ASP A 233 2.39 15.89 -18.16
N VAL A 234 3.58 15.69 -17.61
CA VAL A 234 3.83 15.85 -16.16
C VAL A 234 3.51 17.27 -15.71
N LEU A 235 3.94 18.29 -16.46
CA LEU A 235 3.62 19.70 -16.16
C LEU A 235 2.11 19.96 -16.17
N SER A 236 1.36 19.34 -17.08
CA SER A 236 -0.09 19.41 -17.11
C SER A 236 -0.73 18.83 -15.83
N LEU A 237 -0.24 17.68 -15.36
CA LEU A 237 -0.69 17.07 -14.11
C LEU A 237 -0.31 17.89 -12.88
N VAL A 238 0.87 18.50 -12.85
CA VAL A 238 1.27 19.43 -11.79
C VAL A 238 0.34 20.64 -11.74
N ARG A 239 -0.04 21.22 -12.87
CA ARG A 239 -1.04 22.30 -12.93
C ARG A 239 -2.41 21.86 -12.41
N THR A 240 -2.84 20.66 -12.79
CA THR A 240 -4.08 20.05 -12.28
C THR A 240 -3.99 19.88 -10.76
N TRP A 241 -2.84 19.40 -10.25
CA TRP A 241 -2.59 19.27 -8.82
C TRP A 241 -2.77 20.60 -8.07
N GLU A 242 -2.15 21.69 -8.58
CA GLU A 242 -2.29 23.01 -7.96
C GLU A 242 -3.75 23.47 -7.91
N SER A 243 -4.50 23.22 -8.98
CA SER A 243 -5.93 23.56 -9.02
C SER A 243 -6.76 22.74 -8.03
N VAL A 244 -6.52 21.42 -7.94
CA VAL A 244 -7.19 20.54 -6.95
C VAL A 244 -6.82 20.94 -5.53
N ARG A 245 -5.55 21.25 -5.30
CA ARG A 245 -5.03 21.64 -3.99
C ARG A 245 -5.61 22.97 -3.50
N ALA A 246 -5.89 23.90 -4.42
CA ALA A 246 -6.50 25.19 -4.12
C ALA A 246 -7.96 25.07 -3.64
N GLU A 247 -8.68 24.03 -4.06
CA GLU A 247 -10.07 23.76 -3.65
C GLU A 247 -10.15 22.98 -2.31
N ALA A 248 -9.02 22.44 -1.83
CA ALA A 248 -9.00 21.61 -0.63
C ALA A 248 -8.93 22.45 0.66
N LEU A 249 -9.52 21.94 1.71
CA LEU A 249 -9.41 22.46 3.07
C LEU A 249 -7.96 22.46 3.55
N SER A 250 -7.64 23.31 4.52
CA SER A 250 -6.35 23.24 5.22
C SER A 250 -6.17 21.87 5.89
N ALA A 251 -4.92 21.47 6.17
CA ALA A 251 -4.64 20.18 6.83
C ALA A 251 -5.41 20.03 8.15
N ARG A 252 -5.47 21.09 8.96
CA ARG A 252 -6.21 21.08 10.23
C ARG A 252 -7.72 20.85 10.02
N GLN A 253 -8.35 21.63 9.14
CA GLN A 253 -9.78 21.46 8.84
C GLN A 253 -10.10 20.10 8.24
N SER A 254 -9.19 19.57 7.42
CA SER A 254 -9.31 18.23 6.83
C SER A 254 -9.26 17.13 7.89
N THR A 255 -8.36 17.26 8.87
CA THR A 255 -8.28 16.31 9.98
C THR A 255 -9.54 16.36 10.85
N GLU A 256 -10.05 17.57 11.17
CA GLU A 256 -11.32 17.77 11.89
C GLU A 256 -12.49 17.09 11.14
N LEU A 257 -12.59 17.28 9.83
CA LEU A 257 -13.63 16.64 9.00
C LEU A 257 -13.50 15.12 8.94
N ILE A 258 -12.26 14.59 8.88
CA ILE A 258 -12.00 13.14 8.90
C ILE A 258 -12.42 12.54 10.26
N GLU A 259 -12.12 13.21 11.37
CA GLU A 259 -12.51 12.76 12.71
C GLU A 259 -14.04 12.80 12.90
N GLU A 260 -14.72 13.84 12.43
CA GLU A 260 -16.19 13.93 12.41
C GLU A 260 -16.81 12.81 11.57
N ALA A 261 -16.28 12.57 10.37
CA ALA A 261 -16.72 11.49 9.51
C ALA A 261 -16.52 10.11 10.17
N ALA A 262 -15.41 9.90 10.89
CA ALA A 262 -15.17 8.65 11.62
C ALA A 262 -16.21 8.40 12.73
N GLN A 263 -16.68 9.46 13.39
CA GLN A 263 -17.73 9.38 14.43
C GLN A 263 -19.12 9.09 13.84
N ALA A 264 -19.38 9.52 12.59
CA ALA A 264 -20.65 9.29 11.92
C ALA A 264 -20.83 7.83 11.45
N TRP A 265 -19.77 7.04 11.36
CA TRP A 265 -19.83 5.62 11.05
C TRP A 265 -20.14 4.81 12.33
N THR A 266 -21.40 4.46 12.54
CA THR A 266 -21.93 3.68 13.68
C THR A 266 -22.32 2.27 13.29
#